data_031b0b24c090e44cb67898911856b151
#
_entry.id   031b0b24c090e44cb67898911856b151
#
_cell.length_a   1.000
_cell.length_b   1.000
_cell.length_c   1.000
_cell.angle_alpha   90.00
_cell.angle_beta   90.00
_cell.angle_gamma   90.00
#
_symmetry.space_group_name_H-M   'P 1'
#
loop_
_entity.id
_entity.type
_entity.pdbx_description
1 polymer ?
#
loop_
_entity_poly.entity_id
_entity_poly.type
_entity_poly.pdbx_seq_one_letter_code
_entity_poly.pdbx_strand_id
1 'polypeptide(L)'
;RAKAEDATRLISVGISKHLFSSVGNSLIAKFDLIDFTFADDDTLFSLVDSKKLDFAIVSKKYDTFDTIQETVAKIKLVVVGPTNLDITELRQNLKSDNFTEAEKWLNEQKWYSHDARIPHIKLFWLHAFNKKRPSMVPNYIIPSEYEMLELLSKNSGVAVTWNCNARKFIQQNKLQLVWNSFHVPEVYVYLLAAKNNNLKTFFDTIANEVRIALSS
;
A
#
# COMPACT_ATOMS: atom_id res chain seq x y z
N ARG A 1 12.07 -25.68 26.61
CA ARG A 1 12.53 -26.36 25.35
C ARG A 1 11.78 -25.89 24.12
N ALA A 2 10.49 -25.54 24.19
CA ALA A 2 9.72 -25.05 23.04
C ALA A 2 10.22 -23.69 22.45
N LYS A 3 10.79 -22.80 23.27
CA LYS A 3 11.30 -21.48 22.81
C LYS A 3 12.59 -21.55 21.96
N ALA A 4 13.34 -22.64 22.00
CA ALA A 4 14.60 -22.78 21.25
C ALA A 4 14.41 -23.36 19.84
N GLU A 5 13.33 -24.11 19.60
CA GLU A 5 13.01 -24.66 18.28
C GLU A 5 12.34 -23.63 17.36
N ASP A 6 11.60 -22.66 17.92
CA ASP A 6 10.99 -21.57 17.17
C ASP A 6 12.02 -20.56 16.60
N ALA A 7 13.17 -20.38 17.28
CA ALA A 7 14.18 -19.40 16.89
C ALA A 7 14.98 -19.76 15.61
N THR A 8 14.88 -21.01 15.12
CA THR A 8 15.66 -21.50 13.96
C THR A 8 14.79 -21.86 12.75
N ARG A 9 13.48 -21.60 12.81
CA ARG A 9 12.58 -21.93 11.70
C ARG A 9 12.56 -20.81 10.65
N LEU A 10 12.74 -21.18 9.39
CA LEU A 10 12.46 -20.30 8.26
C LEU A 10 10.94 -20.10 8.13
N ILE A 11 10.49 -18.86 8.18
CA ILE A 11 9.11 -18.44 7.99
C ILE A 11 8.91 -17.91 6.57
N SER A 12 7.95 -18.47 5.83
CA SER A 12 7.61 -18.03 4.49
C SER A 12 6.41 -17.08 4.49
N VAL A 13 6.58 -15.87 3.95
CA VAL A 13 5.57 -14.80 3.93
C VAL A 13 5.33 -14.31 2.52
N GLY A 14 4.09 -14.49 2.04
CA GLY A 14 3.63 -13.89 0.78
C GLY A 14 3.16 -12.46 0.99
N ILE A 15 3.54 -11.55 0.10
CA ILE A 15 3.14 -10.15 0.16
C ILE A 15 3.23 -9.49 -1.21
N SER A 16 2.37 -8.52 -1.50
CA SER A 16 2.53 -7.70 -2.71
C SER A 16 3.68 -6.69 -2.55
N LYS A 17 4.36 -6.36 -3.65
CA LYS A 17 5.50 -5.43 -3.62
C LYS A 17 5.16 -4.06 -3.01
N HIS A 18 3.96 -3.55 -3.25
CA HIS A 18 3.55 -2.25 -2.73
C HIS A 18 3.37 -2.24 -1.20
N LEU A 19 2.90 -3.33 -0.59
CA LEU A 19 2.82 -3.45 0.86
C LEU A 19 4.19 -3.73 1.48
N PHE A 20 5.05 -4.48 0.79
CA PHE A 20 6.38 -4.83 1.28
C PHE A 20 7.23 -3.60 1.61
N SER A 21 7.16 -2.54 0.81
CA SER A 21 7.90 -1.28 1.05
C SER A 21 7.64 -0.68 2.43
N SER A 22 6.45 -0.89 2.99
CA SER A 22 6.07 -0.38 4.32
C SER A 22 6.31 -1.39 5.44
N VAL A 23 6.16 -2.70 5.18
CA VAL A 23 6.10 -3.75 6.20
C VAL A 23 7.42 -4.52 6.33
N GLY A 24 8.18 -4.65 5.24
CA GLY A 24 9.34 -5.55 5.16
C GLY A 24 10.39 -5.32 6.26
N ASN A 25 10.74 -4.07 6.52
CA ASN A 25 11.73 -3.74 7.56
C ASN A 25 11.27 -4.14 8.97
N SER A 26 9.98 -3.97 9.29
CA SER A 26 9.43 -4.35 10.59
C SER A 26 9.47 -5.86 10.79
N LEU A 27 9.17 -6.63 9.75
CA LEU A 27 9.24 -8.09 9.82
C LEU A 27 10.68 -8.60 9.92
N ILE A 28 11.61 -8.08 9.12
CA ILE A 28 13.04 -8.46 9.19
C ILE A 28 13.62 -8.19 10.59
N ALA A 29 13.19 -7.13 11.27
CA ALA A 29 13.64 -6.83 12.62
C ALA A 29 13.14 -7.82 13.69
N LYS A 30 12.16 -8.68 13.37
CA LYS A 30 11.54 -9.64 14.32
C LYS A 30 11.88 -11.10 14.06
N PHE A 31 12.34 -11.42 12.84
CA PHE A 31 12.58 -12.79 12.44
C PHE A 31 14.00 -12.96 11.92
N ASP A 32 14.75 -13.89 12.50
CA ASP A 32 16.11 -14.22 12.07
C ASP A 32 16.13 -14.91 10.70
N LEU A 33 15.09 -15.69 10.39
CA LEU A 33 14.94 -16.44 9.14
C LEU A 33 13.55 -16.20 8.56
N ILE A 34 13.48 -15.38 7.51
CA ILE A 34 12.24 -15.07 6.79
C ILE A 34 12.47 -15.09 5.27
N ASP A 35 11.57 -15.73 4.55
CA ASP A 35 11.55 -15.77 3.08
C ASP A 35 10.31 -15.05 2.56
N PHE A 36 10.50 -14.12 1.63
CA PHE A 36 9.42 -13.35 1.04
C PHE A 36 9.10 -13.79 -0.39
N THR A 37 7.83 -14.11 -0.63
CA THR A 37 7.28 -14.38 -1.96
C THR A 37 6.43 -13.20 -2.42
N PHE A 38 6.76 -12.62 -3.60
CA PHE A 38 5.99 -11.54 -4.20
C PHE A 38 5.03 -12.07 -5.27
N ALA A 39 3.73 -11.84 -5.08
CA ALA A 39 2.70 -12.18 -6.06
C ALA A 39 1.46 -11.28 -5.87
N ASP A 40 0.44 -11.48 -6.71
CA ASP A 40 -0.88 -10.92 -6.49
C ASP A 40 -1.65 -11.66 -5.39
N ASP A 41 -2.70 -11.04 -4.86
CA ASP A 41 -3.47 -11.54 -3.72
C ASP A 41 -4.06 -12.94 -3.96
N ASP A 42 -4.57 -13.24 -5.18
CA ASP A 42 -5.18 -14.52 -5.49
C ASP A 42 -4.14 -15.66 -5.55
N THR A 43 -2.96 -15.36 -6.10
CA THR A 43 -1.81 -16.28 -6.09
C THR A 43 -1.33 -16.53 -4.66
N LEU A 44 -1.19 -15.48 -3.84
CA LEU A 44 -0.76 -15.59 -2.45
C LEU A 44 -1.74 -16.40 -1.60
N PHE A 45 -3.05 -16.17 -1.79
CA PHE A 45 -4.09 -16.98 -1.15
C PHE A 45 -3.94 -18.46 -1.50
N SER A 46 -3.80 -18.78 -2.81
CA SER A 46 -3.64 -20.17 -3.28
C SER A 46 -2.40 -20.86 -2.71
N LEU A 47 -1.31 -20.12 -2.50
CA LEU A 47 -0.08 -20.65 -1.91
C LEU A 47 -0.25 -20.94 -0.41
N VAL A 48 -0.98 -20.11 0.35
CA VAL A 48 -1.31 -20.38 1.76
C VAL A 48 -2.27 -21.57 1.87
N ASP A 49 -3.33 -21.59 1.07
CA ASP A 49 -4.33 -22.66 1.08
C ASP A 49 -3.72 -24.03 0.75
N SER A 50 -2.78 -24.05 -0.21
CA SER A 50 -1.99 -25.25 -0.55
C SER A 50 -0.81 -25.54 0.38
N LYS A 51 -0.64 -24.76 1.47
CA LYS A 51 0.44 -24.88 2.47
C LYS A 51 1.86 -24.72 1.90
N LYS A 52 2.00 -24.01 0.80
CA LYS A 52 3.30 -23.63 0.20
C LYS A 52 3.87 -22.35 0.80
N LEU A 53 3.03 -21.56 1.47
CA LEU A 53 3.40 -20.41 2.30
C LEU A 53 2.83 -20.60 3.70
N ASP A 54 3.57 -20.17 4.72
CA ASP A 54 3.06 -20.13 6.09
C ASP A 54 2.02 -19.02 6.29
N PHE A 55 2.30 -17.83 5.71
CA PHE A 55 1.47 -16.63 5.84
C PHE A 55 1.37 -15.86 4.52
N ALA A 56 0.29 -15.07 4.39
CA ALA A 56 0.19 -14.07 3.33
C ALA A 56 -0.45 -12.77 3.84
N ILE A 57 0.06 -11.64 3.37
CA ILE A 57 -0.46 -10.29 3.63
C ILE A 57 -1.11 -9.81 2.34
N VAL A 58 -2.44 -9.67 2.34
CA VAL A 58 -3.26 -9.40 1.16
C VAL A 58 -4.24 -8.26 1.41
N SER A 59 -4.75 -7.64 0.35
CA SER A 59 -5.77 -6.58 0.41
C SER A 59 -7.18 -7.06 0.04
N LYS A 60 -7.33 -8.34 -0.30
CA LYS A 60 -8.59 -8.97 -0.65
C LYS A 60 -9.06 -9.92 0.44
N LYS A 61 -10.37 -9.89 0.75
CA LYS A 61 -11.01 -10.84 1.64
C LYS A 61 -11.36 -12.12 0.89
N TYR A 62 -11.13 -13.29 1.52
CA TYR A 62 -11.44 -14.60 0.97
C TYR A 62 -12.45 -15.33 1.88
N ASP A 63 -13.47 -15.95 1.27
CA ASP A 63 -14.39 -16.83 1.96
C ASP A 63 -13.86 -18.25 1.87
N THR A 64 -13.28 -18.75 2.97
CA THR A 64 -12.66 -20.07 3.03
C THR A 64 -12.84 -20.70 4.42
N PHE A 65 -12.94 -22.03 4.47
CA PHE A 65 -13.06 -22.79 5.71
C PHE A 65 -11.69 -23.23 6.27
N ASP A 66 -10.65 -23.32 5.44
CA ASP A 66 -9.35 -23.91 5.78
C ASP A 66 -8.25 -22.87 6.05
N THR A 67 -8.55 -21.60 5.84
CA THR A 67 -7.62 -20.49 6.09
C THR A 67 -8.14 -19.57 7.20
N ILE A 68 -7.26 -19.24 8.14
CA ILE A 68 -7.49 -18.17 9.13
C ILE A 68 -7.23 -16.85 8.42
N GLN A 69 -8.13 -15.89 8.61
CA GLN A 69 -8.01 -14.54 8.08
C GLN A 69 -8.32 -13.52 9.17
N GLU A 70 -7.39 -12.60 9.38
CA GLU A 70 -7.54 -11.50 10.33
C GLU A 70 -7.32 -10.16 9.65
N THR A 71 -8.19 -9.17 9.92
CA THR A 71 -7.98 -7.79 9.49
C THR A 71 -6.88 -7.17 10.33
N VAL A 72 -5.77 -6.76 9.70
CA VAL A 72 -4.61 -6.22 10.40
C VAL A 72 -4.42 -4.73 10.22
N ALA A 73 -4.92 -4.14 9.14
CA ALA A 73 -4.81 -2.70 8.89
C ALA A 73 -5.88 -2.20 7.91
N LYS A 74 -5.90 -0.88 7.74
CA LYS A 74 -6.60 -0.17 6.68
C LYS A 74 -5.63 0.77 5.99
N ILE A 75 -5.69 0.83 4.68
CA ILE A 75 -4.89 1.73 3.84
C ILE A 75 -5.81 2.46 2.87
N LYS A 76 -5.39 3.60 2.37
CA LYS A 76 -6.13 4.31 1.33
C LYS A 76 -5.20 5.03 0.36
N LEU A 77 -5.71 5.31 -0.84
CA LEU A 77 -4.99 6.07 -1.83
C LEU A 77 -5.03 7.56 -1.50
N VAL A 78 -3.88 8.22 -1.67
CA VAL A 78 -3.69 9.65 -1.49
C VAL A 78 -2.91 10.23 -2.67
N VAL A 79 -3.07 11.51 -2.94
CA VAL A 79 -2.22 12.25 -3.88
C VAL A 79 -1.08 12.88 -3.12
N VAL A 80 0.14 12.69 -3.59
CA VAL A 80 1.36 13.26 -3.02
C VAL A 80 2.16 14.02 -4.08
N GLY A 81 2.97 14.97 -3.64
CA GLY A 81 3.90 15.73 -4.47
C GLY A 81 5.10 16.23 -3.65
N PRO A 82 6.14 16.79 -4.28
CA PRO A 82 7.28 17.33 -3.57
C PRO A 82 6.87 18.51 -2.67
N THR A 83 7.64 18.75 -1.61
CA THR A 83 7.30 19.78 -0.60
C THR A 83 7.29 21.21 -1.13
N ASN A 84 7.96 21.47 -2.24
CA ASN A 84 7.99 22.77 -2.92
C ASN A 84 6.88 22.97 -3.95
N LEU A 85 5.99 21.99 -4.16
CA LEU A 85 4.84 22.12 -5.04
C LEU A 85 3.82 23.08 -4.41
N ASP A 86 3.46 24.16 -5.11
CA ASP A 86 2.40 25.04 -4.66
C ASP A 86 1.03 24.37 -4.89
N ILE A 87 0.33 24.10 -3.77
CA ILE A 87 -1.00 23.48 -3.76
C ILE A 87 -2.08 24.43 -3.23
N THR A 88 -1.79 25.73 -3.18
CA THR A 88 -2.68 26.75 -2.61
C THR A 88 -4.02 26.81 -3.37
N GLU A 89 -3.96 26.85 -4.69
CA GLU A 89 -5.15 26.86 -5.56
C GLU A 89 -6.00 25.59 -5.38
N LEU A 90 -5.35 24.41 -5.41
CA LEU A 90 -6.05 23.15 -5.18
C LEU A 90 -6.75 23.14 -3.82
N ARG A 91 -6.07 23.58 -2.76
CA ARG A 91 -6.65 23.64 -1.40
C ARG A 91 -7.84 24.60 -1.32
N GLN A 92 -7.80 25.73 -2.02
CA GLN A 92 -8.92 26.68 -2.09
C GLN A 92 -10.12 26.02 -2.79
N ASN A 93 -9.90 25.40 -3.94
CA ASN A 93 -10.94 24.70 -4.69
C ASN A 93 -11.59 23.58 -3.88
N LEU A 94 -10.79 22.77 -3.18
CA LEU A 94 -11.30 21.69 -2.32
C LEU A 94 -12.09 22.21 -1.12
N LYS A 95 -11.69 23.36 -0.52
CA LYS A 95 -12.43 23.99 0.59
C LYS A 95 -13.78 24.55 0.17
N SER A 96 -13.92 24.97 -1.08
CA SER A 96 -15.17 25.50 -1.65
C SER A 96 -15.98 24.45 -2.40
N ASP A 97 -15.65 23.16 -2.27
CA ASP A 97 -16.27 22.05 -2.98
C ASP A 97 -16.27 22.21 -4.52
N ASN A 98 -15.32 23.01 -5.04
CA ASN A 98 -15.15 23.23 -6.47
C ASN A 98 -14.31 22.12 -7.10
N PHE A 99 -14.89 20.92 -7.18
CA PHE A 99 -14.19 19.72 -7.70
C PHE A 99 -13.84 19.82 -9.19
N THR A 100 -14.54 20.66 -9.96
CA THR A 100 -14.21 20.87 -11.38
C THR A 100 -12.86 21.55 -11.54
N GLU A 101 -12.61 22.66 -10.79
CA GLU A 101 -11.32 23.34 -10.85
C GLU A 101 -10.22 22.56 -10.12
N ALA A 102 -10.55 21.79 -9.08
CA ALA A 102 -9.61 20.88 -8.45
C ALA A 102 -9.12 19.79 -9.43
N GLU A 103 -10.02 19.19 -10.21
CA GLU A 103 -9.68 18.23 -11.24
C GLU A 103 -8.84 18.86 -12.37
N LYS A 104 -9.20 20.08 -12.79
CA LYS A 104 -8.44 20.83 -13.81
C LYS A 104 -6.99 21.05 -13.33
N TRP A 105 -6.81 21.55 -12.12
CA TRP A 105 -5.50 21.73 -11.51
C TRP A 105 -4.69 20.43 -11.50
N LEU A 106 -5.31 19.30 -11.13
CA LEU A 106 -4.66 17.98 -11.15
C LEU A 106 -4.28 17.54 -12.56
N ASN A 107 -5.14 17.77 -13.57
CA ASN A 107 -4.85 17.40 -14.96
C ASN A 107 -3.69 18.21 -15.56
N GLU A 108 -3.38 19.38 -15.03
CA GLU A 108 -2.26 20.23 -15.46
C GLU A 108 -0.91 19.81 -14.85
N GLN A 109 -0.92 18.92 -13.83
CA GLN A 109 0.31 18.44 -13.22
C GLN A 109 1.03 17.39 -14.07
N LYS A 110 2.35 17.25 -13.86
CA LYS A 110 3.09 16.07 -14.33
C LYS A 110 2.75 14.88 -13.46
N TRP A 111 2.41 13.76 -14.07
CA TRP A 111 1.98 12.57 -13.36
C TRP A 111 3.01 11.45 -13.40
N TYR A 112 3.23 10.85 -12.23
CA TYR A 112 4.00 9.62 -12.04
C TYR A 112 3.04 8.46 -11.78
N SER A 113 3.31 7.31 -12.40
CA SER A 113 2.57 6.07 -12.17
C SER A 113 3.55 4.89 -12.07
N HIS A 114 3.22 3.90 -11.24
CA HIS A 114 3.99 2.65 -11.16
C HIS A 114 3.58 1.63 -12.23
N ASP A 115 2.46 1.84 -12.93
CA ASP A 115 1.93 0.94 -13.96
C ASP A 115 1.33 1.77 -15.11
N ALA A 116 1.58 1.35 -16.35
CA ALA A 116 1.04 1.99 -17.56
C ALA A 116 -0.49 1.96 -17.63
N ARG A 117 -1.14 1.00 -16.96
CA ARG A 117 -2.61 0.90 -16.86
C ARG A 117 -3.21 1.88 -15.86
N ILE A 118 -2.37 2.58 -15.08
CA ILE A 118 -2.71 3.59 -14.08
C ILE A 118 -3.79 3.16 -13.05
N PRO A 119 -3.69 1.96 -12.42
CA PRO A 119 -4.78 1.43 -11.60
C PRO A 119 -5.09 2.33 -10.39
N HIS A 120 -4.09 2.83 -9.69
CA HIS A 120 -4.29 3.72 -8.52
C HIS A 120 -4.93 5.04 -8.92
N ILE A 121 -4.47 5.65 -10.02
CA ILE A 121 -5.01 6.91 -10.53
C ILE A 121 -6.49 6.72 -10.93
N LYS A 122 -6.81 5.65 -11.67
CA LYS A 122 -8.20 5.34 -12.05
C LYS A 122 -9.10 5.15 -10.84
N LEU A 123 -8.64 4.39 -9.84
CA LEU A 123 -9.40 4.15 -8.62
C LEU A 123 -9.62 5.44 -7.84
N PHE A 124 -8.59 6.28 -7.73
CA PHE A 124 -8.71 7.60 -7.11
C PHE A 124 -9.72 8.48 -7.86
N TRP A 125 -9.64 8.58 -9.21
CA TRP A 125 -10.55 9.38 -10.02
C TRP A 125 -12.00 8.91 -9.94
N LEU A 126 -12.20 7.59 -9.93
CA LEU A 126 -13.53 7.01 -9.79
C LEU A 126 -14.23 7.50 -8.52
N HIS A 127 -13.53 7.50 -7.40
CA HIS A 127 -14.11 7.86 -6.12
C HIS A 127 -14.09 9.37 -5.84
N ALA A 128 -13.04 10.07 -6.25
CA ALA A 128 -12.94 11.51 -6.00
C ALA A 128 -13.80 12.36 -6.93
N PHE A 129 -13.98 11.93 -8.19
CA PHE A 129 -14.68 12.70 -9.23
C PHE A 129 -15.84 11.95 -9.88
N ASN A 130 -16.14 10.71 -9.47
CA ASN A 130 -17.11 9.84 -10.13
C ASN A 130 -16.83 9.63 -11.63
N LYS A 131 -15.54 9.55 -12.00
CA LYS A 131 -15.07 9.37 -13.39
C LYS A 131 -14.21 8.11 -13.51
N LYS A 132 -14.48 7.29 -14.53
CA LYS A 132 -13.76 6.00 -14.73
C LYS A 132 -12.26 6.18 -15.02
N ARG A 133 -11.86 7.33 -15.53
CA ARG A 133 -10.45 7.67 -15.81
C ARG A 133 -10.26 9.18 -15.90
N PRO A 134 -9.05 9.69 -15.60
CA PRO A 134 -8.68 11.08 -15.86
C PRO A 134 -8.58 11.35 -17.36
N SER A 135 -8.54 12.63 -17.73
CA SER A 135 -8.23 13.08 -19.11
C SER A 135 -6.72 13.13 -19.38
N MET A 136 -5.90 13.16 -18.34
CA MET A 136 -4.44 13.19 -18.47
C MET A 136 -3.83 11.80 -18.72
N VAL A 137 -2.61 11.79 -19.25
CA VAL A 137 -1.76 10.60 -19.41
C VAL A 137 -0.53 10.78 -18.51
N PRO A 138 -0.04 9.74 -17.82
CA PRO A 138 1.17 9.86 -17.03
C PRO A 138 2.39 10.25 -17.86
N ASN A 139 3.16 11.20 -17.34
CA ASN A 139 4.41 11.62 -17.95
C ASN A 139 5.53 10.59 -17.72
N TYR A 140 5.47 9.90 -16.57
CA TYR A 140 6.50 8.95 -16.16
C TYR A 140 5.87 7.67 -15.63
N ILE A 141 6.36 6.52 -16.13
CA ILE A 141 5.96 5.18 -15.68
C ILE A 141 7.19 4.51 -15.09
N ILE A 142 7.16 4.27 -13.77
CA ILE A 142 8.28 3.71 -13.01
C ILE A 142 7.75 2.48 -12.27
N PRO A 143 8.10 1.23 -12.69
CA PRO A 143 7.47 -0.01 -12.21
C PRO A 143 7.68 -0.34 -10.73
N SER A 144 8.41 0.48 -9.99
CA SER A 144 8.55 0.37 -8.54
C SER A 144 8.00 1.60 -7.86
N GLU A 145 7.06 1.41 -6.94
CA GLU A 145 6.40 2.51 -6.24
C GLU A 145 7.38 3.27 -5.33
N TYR A 146 8.33 2.58 -4.71
CA TYR A 146 9.36 3.23 -3.88
C TYR A 146 10.26 4.15 -4.71
N GLU A 147 10.82 3.67 -5.83
CA GLU A 147 11.65 4.46 -6.73
C GLU A 147 10.85 5.59 -7.37
N MET A 148 9.56 5.37 -7.68
CA MET A 148 8.67 6.41 -8.18
C MET A 148 8.55 7.56 -7.18
N LEU A 149 8.31 7.27 -5.90
CA LEU A 149 8.21 8.30 -4.85
C LEU A 149 9.56 8.98 -4.57
N GLU A 150 10.67 8.24 -4.61
CA GLU A 150 12.01 8.81 -4.45
C GLU A 150 12.34 9.78 -5.60
N LEU A 151 12.00 9.46 -6.85
CA LEU A 151 12.17 10.35 -7.99
C LEU A 151 11.23 11.56 -7.92
N LEU A 152 9.97 11.36 -7.55
CA LEU A 152 9.00 12.44 -7.36
C LEU A 152 9.47 13.44 -6.30
N SER A 153 10.11 12.96 -5.23
CA SER A 153 10.60 13.84 -4.16
C SER A 153 11.69 14.83 -4.60
N LYS A 154 12.33 14.57 -5.73
CA LYS A 154 13.43 15.38 -6.30
C LYS A 154 13.01 16.17 -7.54
N ASN A 155 11.78 15.98 -8.02
CA ASN A 155 11.29 16.55 -9.26
C ASN A 155 9.89 17.14 -9.07
N SER A 156 9.37 17.86 -10.08
CA SER A 156 8.01 18.40 -10.07
C SER A 156 6.98 17.36 -10.51
N GLY A 157 5.78 17.43 -9.95
CA GLY A 157 4.64 16.61 -10.33
C GLY A 157 3.91 16.00 -9.15
N VAL A 158 3.06 15.02 -9.41
CA VAL A 158 2.22 14.34 -8.43
C VAL A 158 2.12 12.84 -8.74
N ALA A 159 1.78 12.05 -7.72
CA ALA A 159 1.46 10.63 -7.84
C ALA A 159 0.30 10.25 -6.94
N VAL A 160 -0.47 9.20 -7.32
CA VAL A 160 -1.37 8.50 -6.42
C VAL A 160 -0.64 7.28 -5.86
N THR A 161 -0.63 7.17 -4.55
CA THR A 161 0.03 6.08 -3.82
C THR A 161 -0.76 5.70 -2.57
N TRP A 162 -0.45 4.56 -1.96
CA TRP A 162 -0.97 4.20 -0.66
C TRP A 162 -0.41 5.12 0.43
N ASN A 163 -1.26 5.55 1.36
CA ASN A 163 -0.88 6.43 2.46
C ASN A 163 0.31 5.88 3.29
N CYS A 164 0.37 4.55 3.49
CA CYS A 164 1.48 3.90 4.19
C CYS A 164 2.82 4.05 3.47
N ASN A 165 2.84 4.00 2.12
CA ASN A 165 4.06 4.18 1.33
C ASN A 165 4.52 5.65 1.31
N ALA A 166 3.57 6.59 1.28
CA ALA A 166 3.86 8.02 1.34
C ALA A 166 4.44 8.47 2.68
N ARG A 167 4.03 7.82 3.78
CA ARG A 167 4.31 8.25 5.17
C ARG A 167 5.79 8.55 5.42
N LYS A 168 6.68 7.61 5.09
CA LYS A 168 8.12 7.79 5.32
C LYS A 168 8.67 9.01 4.61
N PHE A 169 8.24 9.26 3.37
CA PHE A 169 8.65 10.43 2.60
C PHE A 169 8.11 11.73 3.18
N ILE A 170 6.87 11.72 3.68
CA ILE A 170 6.25 12.87 4.33
C ILE A 170 6.96 13.17 5.67
N GLN A 171 7.21 12.17 6.51
CA GLN A 171 7.93 12.33 7.77
C GLN A 171 9.36 12.85 7.57
N GLN A 172 10.02 12.48 6.47
CA GLN A 172 11.35 12.97 6.09
C GLN A 172 11.31 14.35 5.41
N ASN A 173 10.14 14.99 5.31
CA ASN A 173 9.93 16.25 4.60
C ASN A 173 10.39 16.23 3.13
N LYS A 174 10.29 15.08 2.47
CA LYS A 174 10.62 14.90 1.05
C LYS A 174 9.40 15.07 0.15
N LEU A 175 8.23 14.63 0.63
CA LEU A 175 6.94 14.78 -0.03
C LEU A 175 5.94 15.45 0.90
N GLN A 176 4.89 16.02 0.33
CA GLN A 176 3.73 16.52 1.05
C GLN A 176 2.47 15.81 0.57
N LEU A 177 1.47 15.77 1.46
CA LEU A 177 0.13 15.35 1.12
C LEU A 177 -0.54 16.47 0.29
N VAL A 178 -0.80 16.18 -0.97
CA VAL A 178 -1.49 17.08 -1.90
C VAL A 178 -3.00 16.99 -1.68
N TRP A 179 -3.53 15.77 -1.68
CA TRP A 179 -4.95 15.54 -1.42
C TRP A 179 -5.23 14.16 -0.82
N ASN A 180 -6.09 14.16 0.20
CA ASN A 180 -6.66 13.00 0.86
C ASN A 180 -8.18 13.09 0.77
N SER A 181 -8.76 12.59 -0.33
CA SER A 181 -10.21 12.65 -0.54
C SER A 181 -10.96 11.72 0.42
N PHE A 182 -12.02 12.24 1.06
CA PHE A 182 -12.93 11.44 1.89
C PHE A 182 -13.75 10.42 1.08
N HIS A 183 -13.91 10.65 -0.21
CA HIS A 183 -14.66 9.76 -1.11
C HIS A 183 -13.86 8.51 -1.52
N VAL A 184 -12.53 8.53 -1.39
CA VAL A 184 -11.69 7.35 -1.66
C VAL A 184 -11.81 6.37 -0.51
N PRO A 185 -12.29 5.14 -0.75
CA PRO A 185 -12.53 4.16 0.31
C PRO A 185 -11.22 3.68 0.93
N GLU A 186 -11.32 3.27 2.19
CA GLU A 186 -10.28 2.48 2.84
C GLU A 186 -10.30 1.05 2.31
N VAL A 187 -9.11 0.50 2.07
CA VAL A 187 -8.91 -0.90 1.73
C VAL A 187 -8.39 -1.63 2.95
N TYR A 188 -9.02 -2.74 3.32
CA TYR A 188 -8.58 -3.57 4.43
C TYR A 188 -7.40 -4.44 4.02
N VAL A 189 -6.44 -4.57 4.92
CA VAL A 189 -5.31 -5.50 4.78
C VAL A 189 -5.54 -6.67 5.73
N TYR A 190 -5.35 -7.87 5.22
CA TYR A 190 -5.59 -9.13 5.92
C TYR A 190 -4.29 -9.92 6.03
N LEU A 191 -4.10 -10.57 7.17
CA LEU A 191 -3.12 -11.63 7.35
C LEU A 191 -3.81 -12.98 7.23
N LEU A 192 -3.27 -13.84 6.37
CA LEU A 192 -3.77 -15.19 6.12
C LEU A 192 -2.79 -16.23 6.66
N ALA A 193 -3.33 -17.35 7.16
CA ALA A 193 -2.58 -18.56 7.50
C ALA A 193 -3.48 -19.80 7.35
N ALA A 194 -2.91 -20.98 7.04
CA ALA A 194 -3.67 -22.22 7.07
C ALA A 194 -4.12 -22.56 8.51
N LYS A 195 -5.37 -23.03 8.67
CA LYS A 195 -6.02 -23.27 9.98
C LYS A 195 -5.27 -24.20 10.93
N ASN A 196 -4.60 -25.21 10.39
CA ASN A 196 -3.87 -26.24 11.16
C ASN A 196 -2.37 -25.96 11.26
N ASN A 197 -2.00 -24.71 11.27
CA ASN A 197 -0.65 -24.24 11.33
C ASN A 197 -0.30 -23.99 12.82
N ASN A 198 0.68 -24.73 13.37
CA ASN A 198 1.15 -24.58 14.74
C ASN A 198 1.98 -23.30 14.96
N LEU A 199 1.73 -22.25 14.16
CA LEU A 199 2.53 -21.02 14.08
C LEU A 199 1.78 -19.82 14.69
N LYS A 200 0.92 -20.03 15.69
CA LYS A 200 0.11 -18.95 16.28
C LYS A 200 0.96 -17.78 16.78
N THR A 201 2.09 -18.06 17.46
CA THR A 201 2.99 -17.01 17.96
C THR A 201 3.56 -16.15 16.82
N PHE A 202 3.94 -16.78 15.70
CA PHE A 202 4.41 -16.08 14.51
C PHE A 202 3.28 -15.26 13.85
N PHE A 203 2.08 -15.82 13.76
CA PHE A 203 0.90 -15.13 13.26
C PHE A 203 0.64 -13.83 14.06
N ASP A 204 0.58 -13.94 15.40
CA ASP A 204 0.34 -12.80 16.28
C ASP A 204 1.45 -11.74 16.16
N THR A 205 2.71 -12.16 16.02
CA THR A 205 3.86 -11.27 15.82
C THR A 205 3.76 -10.55 14.48
N ILE A 206 3.50 -11.28 13.38
CA ILE A 206 3.34 -10.67 12.05
C ILE A 206 2.16 -9.70 12.04
N ALA A 207 1.00 -10.12 12.60
CA ALA A 207 -0.19 -9.27 12.68
C ALA A 207 0.11 -7.94 13.40
N ASN A 208 0.84 -8.00 14.52
CA ASN A 208 1.23 -6.81 15.28
C ASN A 208 2.16 -5.90 14.47
N GLU A 209 3.21 -6.44 13.86
CA GLU A 209 4.17 -5.66 13.06
C GLU A 209 3.50 -5.01 11.84
N VAL A 210 2.60 -5.73 11.18
CA VAL A 210 1.82 -5.17 10.05
C VAL A 210 0.91 -4.04 10.52
N ARG A 211 0.23 -4.19 11.67
CA ARG A 211 -0.57 -3.11 12.27
C ARG A 211 0.28 -1.87 12.51
N ILE A 212 1.41 -2.02 13.19
CA ILE A 212 2.32 -0.88 13.48
C ILE A 212 2.81 -0.22 12.18
N ALA A 213 3.23 -1.02 11.21
CA ALA A 213 3.80 -0.51 9.96
C ALA A 213 2.76 0.19 9.06
N LEU A 214 1.50 -0.26 9.06
CA LEU A 214 0.44 0.27 8.20
C LEU A 214 -0.51 1.23 8.93
N SER A 215 -0.56 1.21 10.28
CA SER A 215 -1.37 2.15 11.07
C SER A 215 -0.76 3.54 11.06
N SER A 216 -1.54 4.49 10.66
CA SER A 216 -1.41 5.90 10.66
C SER A 216 -1.29 7.07 10.52
#